data_a2a60a1928fc7d747ed118b75b54a9da
#
_entry.id   a2a60a1928fc7d747ed118b75b54a9da
#
_cell.length_a   1.000
_cell.length_b   1.000
_cell.length_c   1.000
_cell.angle_alpha   90.00
_cell.angle_beta   90.00
_cell.angle_gamma   90.00
#
_symmetry.space_group_name_H-M   'P 1'
#
loop_
_entity.id
_entity.type
_entity.pdbx_description
1 polymer ?
#
loop_
_entity_poly.entity_id
_entity_poly.type
_entity_poly.pdbx_seq_one_letter_code
_entity_poly.pdbx_strand_id
1 'polypeptide(L)'
;VVGLSGVGLGLDELVRHGARQVIQQAIDAELAELMERFANVKTLQGQRAVVRNGYLPEREVLTAAGPIAVKVPKVRDRSGSGVKFNSTIVPPYVRKSPRVSAALPWLYLKGISTGDMGEALSVLLGDDAKGLSANVVSRLKAQWADEHVAWSRRDMSESHHVYWWVDGIHTGLRSENSDG
;
A
#
# COMPACT_ATOMS: atom_id res chain seq x y z
N VAL A 1 5.26 22.38 -19.07
CA VAL A 1 6.63 21.85 -19.25
C VAL A 1 7.41 22.33 -18.05
N VAL A 2 7.57 21.49 -17.03
CA VAL A 2 8.37 21.82 -15.85
C VAL A 2 9.83 21.68 -16.27
N GLY A 3 10.58 22.81 -16.17
CA GLY A 3 11.98 22.85 -16.50
C GLY A 3 12.80 21.92 -15.62
N LEU A 4 13.32 20.86 -16.20
CA LEU A 4 14.34 19.96 -15.63
C LEU A 4 15.73 20.62 -15.73
N SER A 5 15.81 21.88 -15.35
CA SER A 5 17.07 22.64 -15.44
C SER A 5 17.90 22.39 -14.18
N GLY A 6 18.95 21.57 -14.32
CA GLY A 6 20.18 21.79 -13.57
C GLY A 6 20.44 20.98 -12.30
N VAL A 7 19.77 19.85 -12.06
CA VAL A 7 20.23 18.92 -11.01
C VAL A 7 20.43 17.56 -11.64
N GLY A 8 21.65 17.02 -11.56
CA GLY A 8 21.97 15.65 -11.98
C GLY A 8 21.32 14.63 -11.05
N LEU A 9 19.98 14.58 -11.06
CA LEU A 9 19.20 13.59 -10.35
C LEU A 9 19.51 12.20 -10.93
N GLY A 10 19.83 11.24 -10.09
CA GLY A 10 19.89 9.83 -10.50
C GLY A 10 18.56 9.38 -11.08
N LEU A 11 18.58 8.32 -11.89
CA LEU A 11 17.38 7.79 -12.55
C LEU A 11 16.26 7.49 -11.54
N ASP A 12 16.58 6.85 -10.43
CA ASP A 12 15.60 6.49 -9.38
C ASP A 12 14.98 7.73 -8.72
N GLU A 13 15.78 8.77 -8.51
CA GLU A 13 15.30 10.03 -7.95
C GLU A 13 14.38 10.77 -8.92
N LEU A 14 14.71 10.74 -10.21
CA LEU A 14 13.85 11.30 -11.26
C LEU A 14 12.51 10.57 -11.34
N VAL A 15 12.53 9.22 -11.30
CA VAL A 15 11.32 8.39 -11.29
C VAL A 15 10.46 8.70 -10.06
N ARG A 16 11.06 8.79 -8.89
CA ARG A 16 10.38 9.14 -7.64
C ARG A 16 9.76 10.52 -7.68
N HIS A 17 10.48 11.49 -8.20
CA HIS A 17 9.99 12.87 -8.37
C HIS A 17 8.79 12.91 -9.33
N GLY A 18 8.90 12.28 -10.50
CA GLY A 18 7.81 12.18 -11.47
C GLY A 18 6.59 11.48 -10.90
N ALA A 19 6.79 10.36 -10.21
CA ALA A 19 5.70 9.62 -9.56
C ALA A 19 4.97 10.48 -8.51
N ARG A 20 5.72 11.24 -7.69
CA ARG A 20 5.13 12.18 -6.72
C ARG A 20 4.24 13.23 -7.40
N GLN A 21 4.73 13.83 -8.50
CA GLN A 21 3.97 14.84 -9.24
C GLN A 21 2.67 14.27 -9.82
N VAL A 22 2.74 13.10 -10.47
CA VAL A 22 1.58 12.46 -11.08
C VAL A 22 0.54 12.08 -10.02
N ILE A 23 0.98 11.50 -8.90
CA ILE A 23 0.08 11.13 -7.80
C ILE A 23 -0.60 12.39 -7.21
N GLN A 24 0.16 13.47 -6.99
CA GLN A 24 -0.41 14.71 -6.45
C GLN A 24 -1.42 15.34 -7.41
N GLN A 25 -1.13 15.38 -8.71
CA GLN A 25 -2.06 15.85 -9.72
C GLN A 25 -3.35 15.03 -9.75
N ALA A 26 -3.23 13.71 -9.64
CA ALA A 26 -4.39 12.84 -9.62
C ALA A 26 -5.27 13.05 -8.36
N ILE A 27 -4.65 13.23 -7.18
CA ILE A 27 -5.37 13.58 -5.95
C ILE A 27 -6.08 14.94 -6.07
N ASP A 28 -5.42 15.93 -6.66
CA ASP A 28 -6.00 17.25 -6.87
C ASP A 28 -7.15 17.21 -7.89
N ALA A 29 -7.10 16.34 -8.90
CA ALA A 29 -8.19 16.10 -9.84
C ALA A 29 -9.41 15.45 -9.13
N GLU A 30 -9.20 14.44 -8.27
CA GLU A 30 -10.29 13.88 -7.45
C GLU A 30 -10.96 14.94 -6.56
N LEU A 31 -10.15 15.85 -5.99
CA LEU A 31 -10.69 16.96 -5.21
C LEU A 31 -11.53 17.90 -6.09
N ALA A 32 -11.03 18.26 -7.27
CA ALA A 32 -11.73 19.15 -8.20
C ALA A 32 -13.09 18.56 -8.59
N GLU A 33 -13.15 17.29 -8.90
CA GLU A 33 -14.40 16.57 -9.18
C GLU A 33 -15.38 16.61 -8.00
N LEU A 34 -14.88 16.38 -6.76
CA LEU A 34 -15.72 16.54 -5.56
C LEU A 34 -16.24 17.95 -5.44
N MET A 35 -15.39 18.96 -5.60
CA MET A 35 -15.77 20.37 -5.46
C MET A 35 -16.79 20.79 -6.51
N GLU A 36 -16.72 20.25 -7.72
CA GLU A 36 -17.68 20.50 -8.79
C GLU A 36 -19.04 19.90 -8.46
N ARG A 37 -19.11 18.68 -7.95
CA ARG A 37 -20.36 18.05 -7.50
C ARG A 37 -21.12 18.90 -6.46
N PHE A 38 -20.40 19.64 -5.62
CA PHE A 38 -20.97 20.50 -4.58
C PHE A 38 -20.94 22.00 -4.93
N ALA A 39 -20.61 22.39 -6.16
CA ALA A 39 -20.45 23.78 -6.57
C ALA A 39 -21.72 24.62 -6.35
N ASN A 40 -22.87 24.03 -6.60
CA ASN A 40 -24.20 24.71 -6.50
C ASN A 40 -24.87 24.54 -5.13
N VAL A 41 -24.29 23.74 -4.23
CA VAL A 41 -24.85 23.51 -2.90
C VAL A 41 -24.43 24.66 -1.97
N LYS A 42 -25.43 25.39 -1.46
CA LYS A 42 -25.23 26.55 -0.58
C LYS A 42 -25.83 26.29 0.80
N THR A 43 -25.27 26.94 1.80
CA THR A 43 -25.83 27.01 3.16
C THR A 43 -27.05 27.93 3.16
N LEU A 44 -27.82 27.95 4.25
CA LEU A 44 -28.94 28.89 4.46
C LEU A 44 -28.52 30.36 4.36
N GLN A 45 -27.22 30.65 4.59
CA GLN A 45 -26.67 32.01 4.47
C GLN A 45 -26.11 32.29 3.05
N GLY A 46 -26.38 31.44 2.05
CA GLY A 46 -25.95 31.63 0.68
C GLY A 46 -24.47 31.32 0.39
N GLN A 47 -23.70 30.86 1.38
CA GLN A 47 -22.30 30.50 1.19
C GLN A 47 -22.16 29.08 0.59
N ARG A 48 -21.02 28.77 -0.07
CA ARG A 48 -20.74 27.42 -0.54
C ARG A 48 -20.74 26.44 0.64
N ALA A 49 -21.50 25.35 0.51
CA ALA A 49 -21.62 24.32 1.55
C ALA A 49 -20.30 23.57 1.77
N VAL A 50 -19.59 23.24 0.71
CA VAL A 50 -18.32 22.54 0.77
C VAL A 50 -17.20 23.43 0.25
N VAL A 51 -16.13 23.56 1.03
CA VAL A 51 -14.97 24.39 0.69
C VAL A 51 -13.67 23.65 0.98
N ARG A 52 -12.63 23.94 0.21
CA ARG A 52 -11.28 23.45 0.49
C ARG A 52 -10.79 24.00 1.84
N ASN A 53 -10.17 23.16 2.65
CA ASN A 53 -9.70 23.51 3.99
C ASN A 53 -8.27 23.00 4.27
N GLY A 54 -7.32 23.42 3.43
CA GLY A 54 -5.92 23.03 3.57
C GLY A 54 -5.66 21.56 3.24
N TYR A 55 -4.68 20.97 3.93
CA TYR A 55 -4.25 19.59 3.74
C TYR A 55 -4.23 18.82 5.05
N LEU A 56 -4.28 17.50 4.95
CA LEU A 56 -3.88 16.60 6.01
C LEU A 56 -2.35 16.69 6.19
N PRO A 57 -1.80 16.25 7.33
CA PRO A 57 -0.36 16.08 7.48
C PRO A 57 0.22 15.26 6.33
N GLU A 58 1.36 15.67 5.82
CA GLU A 58 2.10 14.92 4.82
C GLU A 58 2.42 13.53 5.35
N ARG A 59 2.28 12.52 4.49
CA ARG A 59 2.61 11.14 4.82
C ARG A 59 3.34 10.46 3.68
N GLU A 60 4.15 9.49 4.01
CA GLU A 60 4.84 8.67 3.02
C GLU A 60 4.04 7.42 2.68
N VAL A 61 4.04 7.08 1.40
CA VAL A 61 3.51 5.83 0.86
C VAL A 61 4.65 5.11 0.17
N LEU A 62 4.97 3.90 0.64
CA LEU A 62 6.00 3.08 0.05
C LEU A 62 5.49 2.46 -1.25
N THR A 63 6.17 2.75 -2.35
CA THR A 63 5.85 2.27 -3.70
C THR A 63 7.01 1.48 -4.29
N ALA A 64 6.82 0.90 -5.47
CA ALA A 64 7.91 0.26 -6.21
C ALA A 64 9.01 1.25 -6.66
N ALA A 65 8.74 2.53 -6.68
CA ALA A 65 9.72 3.60 -6.93
C ALA A 65 10.35 4.16 -5.64
N GLY A 66 10.13 3.49 -4.51
CA GLY A 66 10.54 3.96 -3.18
C GLY A 66 9.44 4.72 -2.43
N PRO A 67 9.78 5.38 -1.31
CA PRO A 67 8.85 6.17 -0.53
C PRO A 67 8.48 7.47 -1.26
N ILE A 68 7.17 7.73 -1.34
CA ILE A 68 6.62 8.93 -1.98
C ILE A 68 5.82 9.70 -0.93
N ALA A 69 6.25 10.95 -0.69
CA ALA A 69 5.52 11.86 0.17
C ALA A 69 4.27 12.39 -0.54
N VAL A 70 3.12 12.30 0.11
CA VAL A 70 1.83 12.73 -0.43
C VAL A 70 1.12 13.69 0.52
N LYS A 71 0.45 14.69 -0.04
CA LYS A 71 -0.39 15.65 0.69
C LYS A 71 -1.84 15.49 0.23
N VAL A 72 -2.68 14.96 1.10
CA VAL A 72 -4.10 14.80 0.80
C VAL A 72 -4.86 16.04 1.25
N PRO A 73 -5.59 16.72 0.36
CA PRO A 73 -6.36 17.91 0.73
C PRO A 73 -7.52 17.56 1.65
N LYS A 74 -7.95 18.53 2.45
CA LYS A 74 -9.16 18.48 3.27
C LYS A 74 -10.24 19.35 2.69
N VAL A 75 -11.48 18.95 2.91
CA VAL A 75 -12.65 19.81 2.72
C VAL A 75 -13.32 20.11 4.06
N ARG A 76 -13.98 21.23 4.11
CA ARG A 76 -14.86 21.61 5.23
C ARG A 76 -16.28 21.68 4.70
N ASP A 77 -17.13 20.85 5.28
CA ASP A 77 -18.57 20.93 5.08
C ASP A 77 -19.17 21.91 6.10
N ARG A 78 -19.89 22.90 5.58
CA ARG A 78 -20.61 23.94 6.35
C ARG A 78 -22.10 23.65 6.45
N SER A 79 -22.59 22.67 5.70
CA SER A 79 -24.00 22.28 5.70
C SER A 79 -24.35 21.29 6.80
N GLY A 80 -23.35 20.65 7.40
CA GLY A 80 -23.54 19.58 8.38
C GLY A 80 -23.90 18.23 7.78
N SER A 81 -23.87 18.07 6.45
CA SER A 81 -24.19 16.79 5.77
C SER A 81 -23.07 15.75 5.88
N GLY A 82 -21.93 16.09 6.49
CA GLY A 82 -20.84 15.17 6.77
C GLY A 82 -19.93 14.87 5.58
N VAL A 83 -19.91 15.72 4.54
CA VAL A 83 -19.07 15.56 3.35
C VAL A 83 -17.60 15.61 3.75
N LYS A 84 -16.87 14.55 3.38
CA LYS A 84 -15.42 14.41 3.56
C LYS A 84 -14.75 14.06 2.23
N PHE A 85 -13.55 14.55 2.02
CA PHE A 85 -12.71 14.10 0.91
C PHE A 85 -11.86 12.93 1.36
N ASN A 86 -12.00 11.82 0.65
CA ASN A 86 -11.11 10.66 0.75
C ASN A 86 -10.64 10.33 -0.66
N SER A 87 -9.33 10.41 -0.89
CA SER A 87 -8.76 10.01 -2.17
C SER A 87 -8.92 8.50 -2.37
N THR A 88 -9.31 8.09 -3.56
CA THR A 88 -9.38 6.67 -3.97
C THR A 88 -7.99 6.14 -4.33
N ILE A 89 -7.12 7.02 -4.81
CA ILE A 89 -5.74 6.70 -5.19
C ILE A 89 -4.88 6.45 -3.96
N VAL A 90 -5.05 7.29 -2.94
CA VAL A 90 -4.33 7.19 -1.66
C VAL A 90 -5.33 7.18 -0.50
N PRO A 91 -6.08 6.08 -0.30
CA PRO A 91 -7.04 5.96 0.78
C PRO A 91 -6.45 6.25 2.16
N PRO A 92 -7.24 6.65 3.15
CA PRO A 92 -6.78 6.79 4.52
C PRO A 92 -6.06 5.53 4.99
N TYR A 93 -4.97 5.71 5.75
CA TYR A 93 -4.14 4.62 6.34
C TYR A 93 -3.34 3.75 5.36
N VAL A 94 -3.47 3.91 4.05
CA VAL A 94 -2.59 3.23 3.10
C VAL A 94 -1.17 3.79 3.24
N ARG A 95 -0.23 2.90 3.58
CA ARG A 95 1.19 3.21 3.75
C ARG A 95 2.08 2.49 2.73
N LYS A 96 1.53 1.54 1.99
CA LYS A 96 2.23 0.74 0.98
C LYS A 96 1.35 0.55 -0.23
N SER A 97 1.97 0.54 -1.40
CA SER A 97 1.26 0.18 -2.63
C SER A 97 0.89 -1.32 -2.62
N PRO A 98 -0.16 -1.74 -3.37
CA PRO A 98 -0.53 -3.15 -3.48
C PRO A 98 0.63 -4.03 -3.95
N ARG A 99 1.46 -3.57 -4.88
CA ARG A 99 2.65 -4.30 -5.35
C ARG A 99 3.66 -4.57 -4.26
N VAL A 100 3.99 -3.57 -3.44
CA VAL A 100 4.90 -3.74 -2.31
C VAL A 100 4.30 -4.72 -1.30
N SER A 101 3.00 -4.60 -1.00
CA SER A 101 2.33 -5.53 -0.09
C SER A 101 2.34 -6.97 -0.59
N ALA A 102 2.17 -7.19 -1.90
CA ALA A 102 2.19 -8.52 -2.51
C ALA A 102 3.61 -9.13 -2.59
N ALA A 103 4.66 -8.29 -2.63
CA ALA A 103 6.04 -8.77 -2.67
C ALA A 103 6.51 -9.34 -1.32
N LEU A 104 5.96 -8.88 -0.19
CA LEU A 104 6.42 -9.27 1.14
C LEU A 104 6.28 -10.78 1.43
N PRO A 105 5.12 -11.43 1.18
CA PRO A 105 5.00 -12.88 1.35
C PRO A 105 6.01 -13.63 0.51
N TRP A 106 6.22 -13.16 -0.71
CA TRP A 106 7.12 -13.79 -1.66
C TRP A 106 8.59 -13.72 -1.20
N LEU A 107 9.04 -12.57 -0.69
CA LEU A 107 10.37 -12.41 -0.09
C LEU A 107 10.55 -13.34 1.11
N TYR A 108 9.53 -13.46 1.98
CA TYR A 108 9.55 -14.36 3.11
C TYR A 108 9.66 -15.83 2.68
N LEU A 109 8.89 -16.27 1.69
CA LEU A 109 8.94 -17.63 1.13
C LEU A 109 10.28 -17.93 0.47
N LYS A 110 11.01 -16.93 -0.01
CA LYS A 110 12.38 -17.07 -0.54
C LYS A 110 13.46 -17.09 0.54
N GLY A 111 13.07 -17.09 1.82
CA GLY A 111 13.98 -17.29 2.94
C GLY A 111 14.49 -16.01 3.59
N ILE A 112 13.96 -14.83 3.21
CA ILE A 112 14.32 -13.59 3.90
C ILE A 112 13.64 -13.59 5.26
N SER A 113 14.45 -13.55 6.32
CA SER A 113 13.94 -13.56 7.69
C SER A 113 13.12 -12.31 8.00
N THR A 114 12.29 -12.37 9.04
CA THR A 114 11.52 -11.20 9.50
C THR A 114 12.42 -10.06 9.99
N GLY A 115 13.64 -10.38 10.46
CA GLY A 115 14.64 -9.40 10.87
C GLY A 115 15.29 -8.70 9.68
N ASP A 116 15.59 -9.45 8.62
CA ASP A 116 16.32 -8.97 7.43
C ASP A 116 15.41 -8.31 6.38
N MET A 117 14.09 -8.42 6.57
CA MET A 117 13.11 -7.88 5.62
C MET A 117 13.26 -6.36 5.40
N GLY A 118 13.62 -5.63 6.47
CA GLY A 118 13.85 -4.18 6.38
C GLY A 118 15.06 -3.85 5.51
N GLU A 119 16.16 -4.59 5.68
CA GLU A 119 17.38 -4.44 4.89
C GLU A 119 17.14 -4.81 3.42
N ALA A 120 16.49 -5.96 3.17
CA ALA A 120 16.15 -6.38 1.81
C ALA A 120 15.29 -5.35 1.06
N LEU A 121 14.38 -4.68 1.77
CA LEU A 121 13.56 -3.64 1.17
C LEU A 121 14.31 -2.32 1.00
N SER A 122 15.25 -1.98 1.87
CA SER A 122 16.09 -0.79 1.67
C SER A 122 16.97 -0.94 0.43
N VAL A 123 17.49 -2.12 0.18
CA VAL A 123 18.25 -2.42 -1.05
C VAL A 123 17.36 -2.29 -2.30
N LEU A 124 16.11 -2.76 -2.23
CA LEU A 124 15.21 -2.77 -3.39
C LEU A 124 14.52 -1.42 -3.66
N LEU A 125 14.23 -0.66 -2.61
CA LEU A 125 13.36 0.52 -2.68
C LEU A 125 14.04 1.81 -2.21
N GLY A 126 15.33 1.72 -1.81
CA GLY A 126 16.15 2.80 -1.28
C GLY A 126 16.13 2.86 0.25
N ASP A 127 17.18 3.49 0.81
CA ASP A 127 17.44 3.55 2.26
C ASP A 127 16.34 4.23 3.08
N ASP A 128 15.53 5.07 2.44
CA ASP A 128 14.38 5.73 3.04
C ASP A 128 13.13 4.84 3.14
N ALA A 129 13.20 3.57 2.73
CA ALA A 129 12.09 2.62 2.78
C ALA A 129 11.70 2.25 4.23
N LYS A 130 11.38 3.28 5.03
CA LYS A 130 10.92 3.14 6.42
C LYS A 130 9.51 2.55 6.47
N GLY A 131 9.25 1.67 7.41
CA GLY A 131 7.89 1.22 7.71
C GLY A 131 7.63 -0.27 7.65
N LEU A 132 8.68 -1.08 7.54
CA LEU A 132 8.59 -2.51 7.76
C LEU A 132 9.45 -2.90 8.95
N SER A 133 8.94 -2.62 10.15
CA SER A 133 9.52 -3.18 11.37
C SER A 133 9.25 -4.69 11.42
N ALA A 134 10.10 -5.45 12.12
CA ALA A 134 9.90 -6.88 12.36
C ALA A 134 8.48 -7.20 12.86
N ASN A 135 7.88 -6.32 13.67
CA ASN A 135 6.51 -6.44 14.15
C ASN A 135 5.46 -6.41 13.03
N VAL A 136 5.68 -5.61 11.98
CA VAL A 136 4.76 -5.57 10.83
C VAL A 136 4.84 -6.87 10.05
N VAL A 137 6.04 -7.40 9.85
CA VAL A 137 6.23 -8.68 9.15
C VAL A 137 5.66 -9.83 9.97
N SER A 138 5.86 -9.85 11.28
CA SER A 138 5.27 -10.85 12.18
C SER A 138 3.75 -10.85 12.15
N ARG A 139 3.13 -9.67 12.12
CA ARG A 139 1.67 -9.54 11.98
C ARG A 139 1.18 -10.05 10.62
N LEU A 140 1.87 -9.73 9.54
CA LEU A 140 1.54 -10.24 8.21
C LEU A 140 1.67 -11.77 8.16
N LYS A 141 2.70 -12.33 8.77
CA LYS A 141 2.89 -13.78 8.90
C LYS A 141 1.70 -14.45 9.63
N ALA A 142 1.23 -13.87 10.72
CA ALA A 142 0.04 -14.38 11.42
C ALA A 142 -1.20 -14.32 10.52
N GLN A 143 -1.42 -13.19 9.83
CA GLN A 143 -2.52 -13.07 8.88
C GLN A 143 -2.44 -14.13 7.76
N TRP A 144 -1.27 -14.36 7.17
CA TRP A 144 -1.10 -15.40 6.14
C TRP A 144 -1.34 -16.82 6.67
N ALA A 145 -0.97 -17.08 7.93
CA ALA A 145 -1.29 -18.35 8.58
C ALA A 145 -2.80 -18.56 8.71
N ASP A 146 -3.54 -17.52 9.12
CA ASP A 146 -5.00 -17.56 9.21
C ASP A 146 -5.65 -17.72 7.82
N GLU A 147 -5.17 -17.01 6.81
CA GLU A 147 -5.61 -17.14 5.42
C GLU A 147 -5.35 -18.56 4.90
N HIS A 148 -4.19 -19.14 5.20
CA HIS A 148 -3.86 -20.53 4.84
C HIS A 148 -4.81 -21.53 5.51
N VAL A 149 -5.11 -21.36 6.79
CA VAL A 149 -6.07 -22.20 7.52
C VAL A 149 -7.47 -22.11 6.88
N ALA A 150 -7.93 -20.91 6.57
CA ALA A 150 -9.21 -20.70 5.89
C ALA A 150 -9.20 -21.34 4.49
N TRP A 151 -8.13 -21.17 3.74
CA TRP A 151 -7.94 -21.76 2.42
C TRP A 151 -7.93 -23.29 2.46
N SER A 152 -7.24 -23.90 3.43
CA SER A 152 -7.14 -25.36 3.57
C SER A 152 -8.46 -26.03 3.98
N ARG A 153 -9.35 -25.26 4.61
CA ARG A 153 -10.67 -25.74 5.06
C ARG A 153 -11.81 -25.41 4.09
N ARG A 154 -11.50 -24.77 2.94
CA ARG A 154 -12.54 -24.42 1.98
C ARG A 154 -13.26 -25.68 1.48
N ASP A 155 -14.55 -25.59 1.31
CA ASP A 155 -15.35 -26.63 0.67
C ASP A 155 -15.02 -26.65 -0.84
N MET A 156 -14.68 -27.82 -1.33
CA MET A 156 -14.38 -28.07 -2.75
C MET A 156 -15.39 -29.03 -3.39
N SER A 157 -16.48 -29.33 -2.72
CA SER A 157 -17.49 -30.30 -3.20
C SER A 157 -18.13 -29.91 -4.53
N GLU A 158 -18.25 -28.59 -4.80
CA GLU A 158 -18.79 -28.06 -6.06
C GLU A 158 -17.71 -27.82 -7.12
N SER A 159 -16.43 -28.06 -6.80
CA SER A 159 -15.32 -27.82 -7.72
C SER A 159 -15.09 -29.05 -8.61
N HIS A 160 -15.27 -28.88 -9.93
CA HIS A 160 -14.95 -29.94 -10.90
C HIS A 160 -13.49 -29.87 -11.30
N HIS A 161 -12.69 -30.85 -10.85
CA HIS A 161 -11.30 -30.97 -11.23
C HIS A 161 -11.11 -32.08 -12.25
N VAL A 162 -10.47 -31.74 -13.39
CA VAL A 162 -10.18 -32.71 -14.47
C VAL A 162 -8.93 -33.53 -14.15
N TYR A 163 -7.96 -32.91 -13.44
CA TYR A 163 -6.72 -33.54 -13.04
C TYR A 163 -6.37 -33.19 -11.60
N TRP A 164 -5.77 -34.18 -10.89
CA TRP A 164 -5.23 -34.02 -9.55
C TRP A 164 -3.73 -34.27 -9.63
N TRP A 165 -2.92 -33.31 -9.21
CA TRP A 165 -1.48 -33.46 -9.05
C TRP A 165 -1.18 -33.57 -7.56
N VAL A 166 -0.59 -34.69 -7.16
CA VAL A 166 -0.21 -34.94 -5.75
C VAL A 166 1.29 -35.10 -5.70
N ASP A 167 1.95 -34.26 -4.90
CA ASP A 167 3.36 -34.36 -4.62
C ASP A 167 3.57 -34.56 -3.12
N GLY A 168 4.48 -35.45 -2.76
CA GLY A 168 4.81 -35.77 -1.38
C GLY A 168 6.09 -35.08 -0.96
N ILE A 169 6.01 -34.27 0.09
CA ILE A 169 7.22 -33.72 0.73
C ILE A 169 7.78 -34.78 1.68
N HIS A 170 8.90 -35.39 1.32
CA HIS A 170 9.67 -36.22 2.24
C HIS A 170 10.36 -35.32 3.26
N THR A 171 9.76 -35.14 4.41
CA THR A 171 10.48 -34.64 5.58
C THR A 171 11.31 -35.80 6.10
N GLY A 172 12.59 -35.83 5.75
CA GLY A 172 13.54 -36.78 6.32
C GLY A 172 13.73 -36.49 7.81
N LEU A 173 12.80 -36.94 8.63
CA LEU A 173 13.06 -37.09 10.05
C LEU A 173 14.06 -38.25 10.15
N ARG A 174 15.34 -37.90 10.23
CA ARG A 174 16.37 -38.84 10.65
C ARG A 174 16.02 -39.23 12.08
N SER A 175 15.36 -40.38 12.25
CA SER A 175 15.25 -40.97 13.57
C SER A 175 16.68 -41.34 13.98
N GLU A 176 17.23 -40.57 14.88
CA GLU A 176 18.40 -41.03 15.64
C GLU A 176 17.93 -42.12 16.59
N ASN A 177 17.77 -43.31 16.05
CA ASN A 177 17.88 -44.50 16.87
C ASN A 177 19.37 -44.85 16.87
N SER A 178 20.09 -44.26 17.81
CA SER A 178 21.35 -44.81 18.30
C SER A 178 21.01 -45.94 19.26
N ASP A 179 21.01 -47.15 18.74
CA ASP A 179 21.13 -48.34 19.55
C ASP A 179 22.53 -48.85 19.47
N GLY A 180 23.15 -49.10 20.66
CA GLY A 180 24.26 -49.92 20.95
C GLY A 180 25.54 -49.22 21.24
#